data_1880adb9f8a5a881bc6a4f4181906e10
#
_entry.id   1880adb9f8a5a881bc6a4f4181906e10
#
_cell.length_a   1.000
_cell.length_b   1.000
_cell.length_c   1.000
_cell.angle_alpha   90.00
_cell.angle_beta   90.00
_cell.angle_gamma   90.00
#
_symmetry.space_group_name_H-M   'P 1'
#
loop_
_entity.id
_entity.type
_entity.pdbx_description
1 polymer ?
#
loop_
_entity_poly.entity_id
_entity_poly.type
_entity_poly.pdbx_seq_one_letter_code
_entity_poly.pdbx_strand_id
1 'polypeptide(L)'
;MKKSNFVFFSGGSPNHLYDSIHDSDFSTELHDVEKRGIIAGCSAGAMIMGEKMIKGVGLNYLPNTIVIPHYGESFYSWISSTVKLLNRGKYKLLCLEKDTYFIKDGDQLSVLGKQNVHIIYKKEHHTFTDGDTID
;
A
#
# COMPACT_ATOMS: atom_id res chain seq x y z
N MET A 1 9.44 17.77 11.70
CA MET A 1 9.78 16.63 10.84
C MET A 1 11.25 16.55 10.40
N LYS A 2 11.97 17.64 10.21
CA LYS A 2 13.38 17.61 9.76
C LYS A 2 14.33 16.70 10.55
N LYS A 3 13.95 16.32 11.76
CA LYS A 3 14.70 15.36 12.61
C LYS A 3 14.06 13.98 12.68
N SER A 4 12.88 13.77 12.09
CA SER A 4 12.21 12.47 12.09
C SER A 4 12.83 11.55 11.05
N ASN A 5 12.99 10.29 11.42
CA ASN A 5 13.36 9.20 10.52
C ASN A 5 12.28 8.10 10.44
N PHE A 6 11.11 8.36 11.02
CA PHE A 6 9.96 7.46 10.97
C PHE A 6 8.66 8.25 10.85
N VAL A 7 7.84 7.91 9.88
CA VAL A 7 6.50 8.44 9.70
C VAL A 7 5.52 7.27 9.57
N PHE A 8 4.41 7.36 10.29
CA PHE A 8 3.35 6.37 10.25
C PHE A 8 2.01 7.02 9.92
N PHE A 9 1.36 6.55 8.86
CA PHE A 9 0.02 6.94 8.47
C PHE A 9 -1.01 5.95 8.99
N SER A 10 -1.93 6.41 9.81
CA SER A 10 -3.02 5.59 10.36
C SER A 10 -4.20 5.46 9.41
N GLY A 11 -5.28 4.81 9.88
CA GLY A 11 -6.52 4.66 9.14
C GLY A 11 -7.34 5.94 9.02
N GLY A 12 -8.47 5.84 8.37
CA GLY A 12 -9.43 6.92 8.11
C GLY A 12 -9.85 7.00 6.65
N SER A 13 -10.05 8.21 6.13
CA SER A 13 -10.36 8.44 4.72
C SER A 13 -9.09 8.57 3.89
N PRO A 14 -8.83 7.66 2.94
CA PRO A 14 -7.60 7.69 2.14
C PRO A 14 -7.52 8.94 1.24
N ASN A 15 -8.63 9.38 0.68
CA ASN A 15 -8.66 10.59 -0.14
C ASN A 15 -8.35 11.84 0.69
N HIS A 16 -8.97 11.98 1.86
CA HIS A 16 -8.68 13.10 2.75
C HIS A 16 -7.21 13.10 3.23
N LEU A 17 -6.68 11.93 3.54
CA LEU A 17 -5.28 11.78 3.93
C LEU A 17 -4.34 12.20 2.78
N TYR A 18 -4.60 11.72 1.56
CA TYR A 18 -3.84 12.10 0.38
C TYR A 18 -3.88 13.61 0.13
N ASP A 19 -5.07 14.21 0.13
CA ASP A 19 -5.27 15.65 -0.12
C ASP A 19 -4.56 16.52 0.93
N SER A 20 -4.48 16.05 2.17
CA SER A 20 -3.78 16.74 3.26
C SER A 20 -2.24 16.70 3.11
N ILE A 21 -1.71 15.75 2.37
CA ILE A 21 -0.27 15.56 2.14
C ILE A 21 0.16 16.18 0.82
N HIS A 22 -0.63 15.92 -0.21
CA HIS A 22 -0.34 16.34 -1.59
C HIS A 22 -0.26 17.86 -1.69
N ASP A 23 0.70 18.36 -2.45
CA ASP A 23 0.96 19.82 -2.62
C ASP A 23 1.22 20.60 -1.33
N SER A 24 1.59 19.95 -0.24
CA SER A 24 1.97 20.58 1.01
C SER A 24 3.48 20.56 1.24
N ASP A 25 3.97 21.41 2.12
CA ASP A 25 5.38 21.37 2.58
C ASP A 25 5.72 20.03 3.21
N PHE A 26 4.71 19.33 3.73
CA PHE A 26 4.86 17.99 4.29
C PHE A 26 5.27 16.96 3.24
N SER A 27 4.85 17.07 1.99
CA SER A 27 5.24 16.14 0.92
C SER A 27 6.74 16.20 0.63
N THR A 28 7.33 17.41 0.68
CA THR A 28 8.78 17.59 0.53
C THR A 28 9.55 16.96 1.70
N GLU A 29 9.06 17.15 2.92
CA GLU A 29 9.66 16.55 4.12
C GLU A 29 9.55 15.01 4.11
N LEU A 30 8.44 14.47 3.59
CA LEU A 30 8.24 13.03 3.40
C LEU A 30 9.28 12.42 2.46
N HIS A 31 9.58 13.10 1.36
CA HIS A 31 10.61 12.67 0.42
C HIS A 31 12.01 12.61 1.05
N ASP A 32 12.31 13.51 1.97
CA ASP A 32 13.54 13.46 2.75
C ASP A 32 13.56 12.30 3.75
N VAL A 33 12.41 11.98 4.37
CA VAL A 33 12.30 10.81 5.27
C VAL A 33 12.46 9.51 4.48
N GLU A 34 11.89 9.41 3.29
CA GLU A 34 12.05 8.23 2.40
C GLU A 34 13.52 7.87 2.17
N LYS A 35 14.39 8.87 2.00
CA LYS A 35 15.82 8.65 1.74
C LYS A 35 16.62 8.16 2.96
N ARG A 36 16.19 8.43 4.18
CA ARG A 36 16.98 8.24 5.40
C ARG A 36 16.26 7.49 6.53
N GLY A 37 15.02 7.12 6.32
CA GLY A 37 14.17 6.57 7.37
C GLY A 37 13.12 5.62 6.83
N ILE A 38 12.03 5.49 7.57
CA ILE A 38 10.95 4.57 7.27
C ILE A 38 9.63 5.35 7.15
N ILE A 39 8.89 5.05 6.10
CA ILE A 39 7.50 5.47 5.93
C ILE A 39 6.63 4.22 6.01
N ALA A 40 5.67 4.22 6.90
CA ALA A 40 4.76 3.11 7.10
C ALA A 40 3.30 3.58 7.13
N GLY A 41 2.37 2.67 6.87
CA GLY A 41 0.95 2.98 6.93
C GLY A 41 0.08 1.75 7.10
N CYS A 42 -1.07 1.92 7.72
CA CYS A 42 -2.10 0.89 7.81
C CYS A 42 -3.44 1.41 7.29
N SER A 43 -4.29 0.52 6.79
CA SER A 43 -5.62 0.85 6.24
C SER A 43 -5.53 1.97 5.19
N ALA A 44 -6.14 3.14 5.43
CA ALA A 44 -6.01 4.31 4.54
C ALA A 44 -4.55 4.71 4.31
N GLY A 45 -3.69 4.65 5.34
CA GLY A 45 -2.26 4.89 5.23
C GLY A 45 -1.52 3.89 4.35
N ALA A 46 -1.96 2.64 4.28
CA ALA A 46 -1.45 1.66 3.32
C ALA A 46 -1.95 1.95 1.89
N MET A 47 -3.22 2.34 1.74
CA MET A 47 -3.81 2.64 0.43
C MET A 47 -3.09 3.77 -0.31
N ILE A 48 -2.68 4.83 0.40
CA ILE A 48 -1.97 5.96 -0.22
C ILE A 48 -0.56 5.62 -0.72
N MET A 49 0.02 4.47 -0.32
CA MET A 49 1.36 4.05 -0.77
C MET A 49 1.40 3.63 -2.25
N GLY A 50 0.30 3.17 -2.80
CA GLY A 50 0.18 2.82 -4.21
C GLY A 50 0.29 4.02 -5.15
N GLU A 51 0.48 3.77 -6.43
CA GLU A 51 0.33 4.78 -7.49
C GLU A 51 -1.13 5.22 -7.61
N LYS A 52 -2.03 4.26 -7.45
CA LYS A 52 -3.48 4.45 -7.47
C LYS A 52 -4.09 3.99 -6.16
N MET A 53 -5.15 4.64 -5.77
CA MET A 53 -6.10 4.13 -4.78
C MET A 53 -7.34 3.56 -5.47
N ILE A 54 -8.24 2.94 -4.73
CA ILE A 54 -9.55 2.49 -5.24
C ILE A 54 -10.29 3.66 -5.90
N LYS A 55 -10.24 4.83 -5.27
CA LYS A 55 -10.70 6.10 -5.85
C LYS A 55 -9.59 7.14 -5.73
N GLY A 56 -9.04 7.57 -6.85
CA GLY A 56 -8.01 8.61 -6.89
C GLY A 56 -6.59 8.09 -7.07
N VAL A 57 -5.63 8.98 -6.88
CA VAL A 57 -4.19 8.73 -6.99
C VAL A 57 -3.56 8.59 -5.61
N GLY A 58 -2.45 7.86 -5.52
CA GLY A 58 -1.67 7.71 -4.29
C GLY A 58 -0.32 8.44 -4.37
N LEU A 59 0.51 8.24 -3.36
CA LEU A 59 1.84 8.85 -3.24
C LEU A 59 2.91 8.18 -4.14
N ASN A 60 2.54 7.08 -4.80
CA ASN A 60 3.39 6.37 -5.76
C ASN A 60 4.71 5.79 -5.18
N TYR A 61 4.73 5.41 -3.91
CA TYR A 61 5.84 4.61 -3.36
C TYR A 61 5.89 3.19 -3.91
N LEU A 62 4.75 2.70 -4.40
CA LEU A 62 4.59 1.42 -5.09
C LEU A 62 4.06 1.68 -6.51
N PRO A 63 4.93 1.84 -7.52
CA PRO A 63 4.52 2.10 -8.89
C PRO A 63 3.68 0.97 -9.47
N ASN A 64 2.75 1.32 -10.35
CA ASN A 64 1.82 0.39 -11.03
C ASN A 64 1.00 -0.49 -10.06
N THR A 65 0.72 0.02 -8.85
CA THR A 65 0.11 -0.76 -7.77
C THR A 65 -1.09 -0.05 -7.16
N ILE A 66 -2.13 -0.82 -6.84
CA ILE A 66 -3.23 -0.45 -5.94
C ILE A 66 -3.11 -1.32 -4.70
N VAL A 67 -3.03 -0.70 -3.51
CA VAL A 67 -2.98 -1.41 -2.24
C VAL A 67 -4.40 -1.61 -1.70
N ILE A 68 -4.74 -2.84 -1.36
CA ILE A 68 -6.03 -3.24 -0.80
C ILE A 68 -5.78 -3.83 0.60
N PRO A 69 -5.97 -3.05 1.66
CA PRO A 69 -5.89 -3.55 3.03
C PRO A 69 -7.14 -4.38 3.38
N HIS A 70 -7.11 -5.07 4.52
CA HIS A 70 -8.23 -5.87 5.05
C HIS A 70 -8.73 -6.95 4.08
N TYR A 71 -7.82 -7.48 3.27
CA TYR A 71 -8.18 -8.51 2.30
C TYR A 71 -8.66 -9.77 3.02
N GLY A 72 -9.76 -10.37 2.51
CA GLY A 72 -10.38 -11.53 3.14
C GLY A 72 -11.41 -11.22 4.23
N GLU A 73 -11.48 -9.99 4.75
CA GLU A 73 -12.57 -9.58 5.63
C GLU A 73 -13.86 -9.35 4.83
N SER A 74 -15.02 -9.76 5.40
CA SER A 74 -16.30 -9.83 4.67
C SER A 74 -16.68 -8.54 3.93
N PHE A 75 -16.49 -7.39 4.55
CA PHE A 75 -16.79 -6.09 3.93
C PHE A 75 -15.84 -5.77 2.76
N TYR A 76 -14.56 -6.08 2.91
CA TYR A 76 -13.54 -5.78 1.90
C TYR A 76 -13.47 -6.80 0.76
N SER A 77 -14.03 -8.00 0.92
CA SER A 77 -14.09 -8.99 -0.16
C SER A 77 -14.94 -8.49 -1.34
N TRP A 78 -16.03 -7.79 -1.06
CA TRP A 78 -16.84 -7.13 -2.09
C TRP A 78 -16.05 -6.02 -2.81
N ILE A 79 -15.35 -5.16 -2.07
CA ILE A 79 -14.53 -4.09 -2.63
C ILE A 79 -13.43 -4.67 -3.53
N SER A 80 -12.72 -5.69 -3.06
CA SER A 80 -11.63 -6.31 -3.82
C SER A 80 -12.13 -6.95 -5.12
N SER A 81 -13.29 -7.59 -5.11
CA SER A 81 -13.92 -8.16 -6.30
C SER A 81 -14.30 -7.08 -7.32
N THR A 82 -14.87 -5.98 -6.85
CA THR A 82 -15.23 -4.83 -7.69
C THR A 82 -13.98 -4.19 -8.30
N VAL A 83 -12.92 -4.01 -7.51
CA VAL A 83 -11.65 -3.46 -7.99
C VAL A 83 -11.01 -4.36 -9.03
N LYS A 84 -11.01 -5.69 -8.84
CA LYS A 84 -10.54 -6.66 -9.84
C LYS A 84 -11.26 -6.49 -11.17
N LEU A 85 -12.58 -6.37 -11.14
CA LEU A 85 -13.41 -6.22 -12.33
C LEU A 85 -13.12 -4.90 -13.06
N LEU A 86 -13.04 -3.79 -12.32
CA LEU A 86 -12.83 -2.46 -12.91
C LEU A 86 -11.38 -2.23 -13.34
N ASN A 87 -10.41 -2.81 -12.64
CA ASN A 87 -8.98 -2.67 -12.93
C ASN A 87 -8.59 -3.33 -14.26
N ARG A 88 -9.23 -4.41 -14.65
CA ARG A 88 -8.96 -5.17 -15.89
C ARG A 88 -7.47 -5.51 -16.10
N GLY A 89 -6.71 -5.69 -15.02
CA GLY A 89 -5.28 -5.98 -15.07
C GLY A 89 -4.38 -4.78 -15.42
N LYS A 90 -4.88 -3.56 -15.32
CA LYS A 90 -4.08 -2.35 -15.55
C LYS A 90 -3.02 -2.14 -14.47
N TYR A 91 -3.40 -2.31 -13.22
CA TYR A 91 -2.52 -2.18 -12.06
C TYR A 91 -2.35 -3.53 -11.35
N LYS A 92 -1.22 -3.73 -10.71
CA LYS A 92 -1.05 -4.82 -9.73
C LYS A 92 -1.93 -4.51 -8.50
N LEU A 93 -2.66 -5.51 -8.02
CA LEU A 93 -3.40 -5.40 -6.77
C LEU A 93 -2.55 -6.05 -5.68
N LEU A 94 -2.05 -5.25 -4.75
CA LEU A 94 -1.36 -5.69 -3.55
C LEU A 94 -2.38 -5.79 -2.41
N CYS A 95 -2.78 -7.00 -2.08
CA CYS A 95 -3.82 -7.28 -1.12
C CYS A 95 -3.20 -7.77 0.19
N LEU A 96 -3.45 -7.08 1.28
CA LEU A 96 -2.89 -7.34 2.59
C LEU A 96 -3.96 -7.92 3.52
N GLU A 97 -3.75 -9.13 4.00
CA GLU A 97 -4.56 -9.72 5.07
C GLU A 97 -4.21 -9.08 6.42
N LYS A 98 -5.03 -9.37 7.44
CA LYS A 98 -4.85 -8.84 8.79
C LYS A 98 -3.51 -9.29 9.39
N ASP A 99 -2.92 -8.45 10.23
CA ASP A 99 -1.67 -8.73 10.95
C ASP A 99 -0.50 -9.15 10.02
N THR A 100 -0.45 -8.56 8.81
CA THR A 100 0.55 -8.86 7.80
C THR A 100 1.13 -7.57 7.22
N TYR A 101 2.42 -7.59 6.96
CA TYR A 101 3.21 -6.45 6.50
C TYR A 101 3.86 -6.75 5.15
N PHE A 102 3.79 -5.79 4.25
CA PHE A 102 4.57 -5.75 3.03
C PHE A 102 5.66 -4.70 3.20
N ILE A 103 6.91 -5.09 3.01
CA ILE A 103 8.08 -4.26 3.21
C ILE A 103 8.79 -4.05 1.89
N LYS A 104 9.07 -2.78 1.56
CA LYS A 104 9.91 -2.39 0.44
C LYS A 104 11.15 -1.71 0.98
N ASP A 105 12.31 -2.30 0.70
CA ASP A 105 13.64 -1.75 1.02
C ASP A 105 14.48 -1.70 -0.26
N GLY A 106 14.59 -0.51 -0.84
CA GLY A 106 15.13 -0.36 -2.20
C GLY A 106 14.31 -1.18 -3.20
N ASP A 107 14.95 -2.11 -3.88
CA ASP A 107 14.32 -3.03 -4.84
C ASP A 107 13.88 -4.35 -4.20
N GLN A 108 14.25 -4.59 -2.94
CA GLN A 108 13.86 -5.80 -2.23
C GLN A 108 12.45 -5.65 -1.64
N LEU A 109 11.62 -6.64 -1.92
CA LEU A 109 10.27 -6.75 -1.38
C LEU A 109 10.18 -7.98 -0.49
N SER A 110 9.54 -7.87 0.67
CA SER A 110 9.39 -8.98 1.61
C SER A 110 8.06 -8.92 2.35
N VAL A 111 7.69 -10.05 2.93
CA VAL A 111 6.47 -10.22 3.71
C VAL A 111 6.82 -10.66 5.13
N LEU A 112 6.18 -10.03 6.10
CA LEU A 112 6.22 -10.44 7.51
C LEU A 112 4.81 -10.46 8.08
N GLY A 113 4.54 -11.37 8.98
CA GLY A 113 3.29 -11.37 9.74
C GLY A 113 2.62 -12.72 9.86
N LYS A 114 1.37 -12.72 10.28
CA LYS A 114 0.65 -13.95 10.65
C LYS A 114 -0.17 -14.56 9.51
N GLN A 115 -0.51 -13.75 8.52
CA GLN A 115 -1.35 -14.15 7.40
C GLN A 115 -0.64 -13.88 6.07
N ASN A 116 -1.38 -13.66 5.00
CA ASN A 116 -0.80 -13.63 3.67
C ASN A 116 -0.86 -12.24 3.03
N VAL A 117 0.04 -12.05 2.09
CA VAL A 117 -0.01 -10.99 1.07
C VAL A 117 -0.33 -11.62 -0.26
N HIS A 118 -1.24 -11.03 -1.01
CA HIS A 118 -1.57 -11.49 -2.35
C HIS A 118 -1.21 -10.42 -3.38
N ILE A 119 -0.60 -10.86 -4.47
CA ILE A 119 -0.38 -10.02 -5.65
C ILE A 119 -1.21 -10.57 -6.79
N ILE A 120 -2.13 -9.75 -7.28
CA ILE A 120 -3.03 -10.10 -8.38
C ILE A 120 -2.75 -9.15 -9.54
N TYR A 121 -2.33 -9.73 -10.66
CA TYR A 121 -2.04 -8.97 -11.87
C TYR A 121 -2.50 -9.74 -13.10
N LYS A 122 -3.31 -9.11 -13.93
CA LYS A 122 -3.94 -9.76 -15.08
C LYS A 122 -4.72 -11.01 -14.65
N LYS A 123 -4.28 -12.20 -15.07
CA LYS A 123 -4.90 -13.50 -14.72
C LYS A 123 -4.12 -14.26 -13.64
N GLU A 124 -3.00 -13.70 -13.19
CA GLU A 124 -2.13 -14.34 -12.18
C GLU A 124 -2.50 -13.88 -10.78
N HIS A 125 -2.43 -14.81 -9.84
CA HIS A 125 -2.66 -14.59 -8.42
C HIS A 125 -1.59 -15.34 -7.64
N HIS A 126 -0.68 -14.59 -7.03
CA HIS A 126 0.39 -15.12 -6.20
C HIS A 126 0.12 -14.81 -4.74
N THR A 127 0.40 -15.77 -3.86
CA THR A 127 0.24 -15.65 -2.41
C THR A 127 1.60 -15.81 -1.76
N PHE A 128 1.94 -14.88 -0.86
CA PHE A 128 3.18 -14.83 -0.12
C PHE A 128 2.90 -14.84 1.38
N THR A 129 3.78 -15.45 2.15
CA THR A 129 3.66 -15.63 3.59
C THR A 129 4.89 -15.10 4.32
N ASP A 130 4.87 -15.19 5.63
CA ASP A 130 5.96 -14.73 6.51
C ASP A 130 7.34 -15.24 6.06
N GLY A 131 8.26 -14.31 5.89
CA GLY A 131 9.63 -14.59 5.47
C GLY A 131 9.84 -14.67 3.95
N ASP A 132 8.78 -14.63 3.13
CA ASP A 132 8.93 -14.63 1.67
C ASP A 132 9.54 -13.32 1.17
N THR A 133 10.39 -13.45 0.15
CA THR A 133 10.87 -12.35 -0.68
C THR A 133 10.18 -12.39 -2.03
N ILE A 134 9.92 -11.22 -2.59
CA ILE A 134 9.21 -11.07 -3.87
C ILE A 134 10.19 -10.44 -4.86
N ASP A 135 10.49 -11.16 -5.92
CA ASP A 135 11.35 -10.72 -7.02
C ASP A 135 10.58 -9.90 -8.07
#